data_4a32c37f217dc1fb6371cfb95ba52b58
#
_entry.id   4a32c37f217dc1fb6371cfb95ba52b58
#
_cell.length_a   1.000
_cell.length_b   1.000
_cell.length_c   1.000
_cell.angle_alpha   90.00
_cell.angle_beta   90.00
_cell.angle_gamma   90.00
#
_symmetry.space_group_name_H-M   'P 1'
#
loop_
_entity.id
_entity.type
_entity.pdbx_description
1 polymer ?
#
loop_
_entity_poly.entity_id
_entity_poly.type
_entity_poly.pdbx_seq_one_letter_code
_entity_poly.pdbx_strand_id
1 'polypeptide(L)'
;LLELIPTELPWLLCIAFVAGLVDAAVGGGGLIQLPGLFATLPQQAPSLILGTNKFSAMFGTAASAWRYARTVRFPWRPVLYATVAAFTFSFLGATAVSLMPKQAVRPLILVLLVAMLIYTLIKKDFGALHRPRRIGRRELATALAMGAAIGFYDGFFGPGTGSFLIFLFIRFFGLDFLRASAAAKVVNLATNLAALSFFLPSGQVMLAIGIPMAVANVAGAVAGTRMALRGGTPLIRKLFLVLVIVLIGKMGWDLLH
;
A
#
# COMPACT_ATOMS: atom_id res chain seq x y z
N LEU A 1 22.89 20.21 -6.63
CA LEU A 1 22.15 18.93 -6.50
C LEU A 1 22.21 18.36 -5.07
N LEU A 2 23.33 18.54 -4.33
CA LEU A 2 23.47 18.09 -2.94
C LEU A 2 22.69 18.94 -1.93
N GLU A 3 22.45 20.21 -2.22
CA GLU A 3 21.64 21.12 -1.38
C GLU A 3 20.12 20.82 -1.42
N LEU A 4 19.67 19.98 -2.36
CA LEU A 4 18.27 19.54 -2.49
C LEU A 4 17.96 18.23 -1.72
N ILE A 5 18.97 17.63 -1.08
CA ILE A 5 18.80 16.39 -0.32
C ILE A 5 18.50 16.76 1.13
N PRO A 6 17.28 16.49 1.65
CA PRO A 6 16.97 16.75 3.04
C PRO A 6 17.93 16.00 3.97
N THR A 7 18.32 16.63 5.08
CA THR A 7 19.09 16.00 6.16
C THR A 7 18.40 14.74 6.69
N GLU A 8 17.09 14.64 6.50
CA GLU A 8 16.22 13.53 6.89
C GLU A 8 16.22 12.37 5.91
N LEU A 9 16.92 12.46 4.76
CA LEU A 9 16.92 11.39 3.76
C LEU A 9 17.30 10.01 4.33
N PRO A 10 18.33 9.84 5.18
CA PRO A 10 18.66 8.53 5.75
C PRO A 10 17.48 7.91 6.53
N TRP A 11 16.72 8.74 7.27
CA TRP A 11 15.53 8.30 7.99
C TRP A 11 14.42 7.87 7.02
N LEU A 12 14.18 8.62 5.96
CA LEU A 12 13.22 8.27 4.91
C LEU A 12 13.58 6.96 4.19
N LEU A 13 14.87 6.69 3.99
CA LEU A 13 15.34 5.42 3.42
C LEU A 13 15.05 4.23 4.34
N CYS A 14 15.30 4.38 5.66
CA CYS A 14 14.94 3.37 6.64
C CYS A 14 13.43 3.10 6.66
N ILE A 15 12.61 4.15 6.65
CA ILE A 15 11.14 4.05 6.56
C ILE A 15 10.72 3.32 5.28
N ALA A 16 11.30 3.69 4.13
CA ALA A 16 10.97 3.08 2.85
C ALA A 16 11.36 1.60 2.79
N PHE A 17 12.52 1.23 3.33
CA PHE A 17 12.96 -0.17 3.44
C PHE A 17 11.98 -0.99 4.28
N VAL A 18 11.65 -0.50 5.50
CA VAL A 18 10.73 -1.21 6.41
C VAL A 18 9.33 -1.27 5.80
N ALA A 19 8.87 -0.18 5.16
CA ALA A 19 7.59 -0.16 4.46
C ALA A 19 7.54 -1.21 3.35
N GLY A 20 8.58 -1.30 2.52
CA GLY A 20 8.68 -2.31 1.47
C GLY A 20 8.69 -3.74 2.02
N LEU A 21 9.44 -3.98 3.11
CA LEU A 21 9.51 -5.27 3.79
C LEU A 21 8.14 -5.71 4.31
N VAL A 22 7.46 -4.82 5.03
CA VAL A 22 6.14 -5.08 5.62
C VAL A 22 5.08 -5.19 4.53
N ASP A 23 5.12 -4.31 3.52
CA ASP A 23 4.18 -4.35 2.40
C ASP A 23 4.25 -5.68 1.66
N ALA A 24 5.45 -6.15 1.37
CA ALA A 24 5.65 -7.42 0.68
C ALA A 24 5.13 -8.62 1.48
N ALA A 25 5.25 -8.59 2.80
CA ALA A 25 4.90 -9.71 3.65
C ALA A 25 3.43 -9.74 4.08
N VAL A 26 2.84 -8.56 4.41
CA VAL A 26 1.48 -8.47 5.00
C VAL A 26 0.59 -7.40 4.37
N GLY A 27 1.11 -6.60 3.44
CA GLY A 27 0.32 -5.64 2.67
C GLY A 27 0.03 -4.30 3.34
N GLY A 28 0.88 -3.86 4.28
CA GLY A 28 0.64 -2.65 5.08
C GLY A 28 1.69 -1.54 4.96
N GLY A 29 2.56 -1.56 3.95
CA GLY A 29 3.69 -0.62 3.85
C GLY A 29 3.31 0.85 3.85
N GLY A 30 2.20 1.20 3.23
CA GLY A 30 1.70 2.57 3.22
C GLY A 30 1.35 3.12 4.61
N LEU A 31 0.98 2.26 5.56
CA LEU A 31 0.72 2.65 6.96
C LEU A 31 2.00 3.05 7.71
N ILE A 32 3.17 2.73 7.19
CA ILE A 32 4.47 3.13 7.71
C ILE A 32 5.01 4.31 6.91
N GLN A 33 5.03 4.18 5.59
CA GLN A 33 5.70 5.15 4.72
C GLN A 33 4.98 6.49 4.68
N LEU A 34 3.64 6.50 4.64
CA LEU A 34 2.88 7.75 4.54
C LEU A 34 2.97 8.59 5.83
N PRO A 35 2.70 8.08 7.05
CA PRO A 35 2.94 8.84 8.27
C PRO A 35 4.40 9.29 8.41
N GLY A 36 5.35 8.43 8.03
CA GLY A 36 6.76 8.77 8.04
C GLY A 36 7.10 9.96 7.16
N LEU A 37 6.55 10.01 5.94
CA LEU A 37 6.70 11.16 5.05
C LEU A 37 6.04 12.43 5.62
N PHE A 38 4.82 12.34 6.16
CA PHE A 38 4.15 13.49 6.79
C PHE A 38 4.89 14.03 8.00
N ALA A 39 5.45 13.15 8.84
CA ALA A 39 6.20 13.52 10.03
C ALA A 39 7.57 14.14 9.69
N THR A 40 8.18 13.71 8.57
CA THR A 40 9.51 14.17 8.17
C THR A 40 9.43 15.42 7.30
N LEU A 41 8.36 15.57 6.51
CA LEU A 41 8.18 16.65 5.54
C LEU A 41 6.88 17.44 5.80
N PRO A 42 6.69 18.02 7.02
CA PRO A 42 5.41 18.60 7.42
C PRO A 42 5.02 19.85 6.60
N GLN A 43 5.97 20.51 5.94
CA GLN A 43 5.73 21.69 5.15
C GLN A 43 5.28 21.39 3.71
N GLN A 44 5.43 20.13 3.27
CA GLN A 44 5.10 19.76 1.89
C GLN A 44 3.57 19.61 1.69
N ALA A 45 3.13 19.88 0.47
CA ALA A 45 1.72 19.69 0.12
C ALA A 45 1.33 18.20 0.24
N PRO A 46 0.14 17.89 0.77
CA PRO A 46 -0.30 16.51 0.93
C PRO A 46 -0.27 15.69 -0.37
N SER A 47 -0.62 16.30 -1.50
CA SER A 47 -0.57 15.65 -2.82
C SER A 47 0.85 15.26 -3.25
N LEU A 48 1.86 16.09 -2.95
CA LEU A 48 3.28 15.77 -3.18
C LEU A 48 3.74 14.58 -2.34
N ILE A 49 3.30 14.52 -1.07
CA ILE A 49 3.59 13.40 -0.17
C ILE A 49 2.92 12.12 -0.68
N LEU A 50 1.64 12.20 -1.05
CA LEU A 50 0.90 11.05 -1.60
C LEU A 50 1.52 10.53 -2.90
N GLY A 51 1.83 11.41 -3.84
CA GLY A 51 2.47 11.04 -5.10
C GLY A 51 3.86 10.44 -4.91
N THR A 52 4.69 11.00 -4.02
CA THR A 52 6.02 10.48 -3.70
C THR A 52 5.94 9.10 -3.03
N ASN A 53 4.97 8.93 -2.12
CA ASN A 53 4.67 7.62 -1.53
C ASN A 53 4.30 6.58 -2.59
N LYS A 54 3.40 6.92 -3.51
CA LYS A 54 2.98 6.04 -4.61
C LYS A 54 4.14 5.70 -5.54
N PHE A 55 4.99 6.67 -5.87
CA PHE A 55 6.17 6.46 -6.69
C PHE A 55 7.12 5.43 -6.04
N SER A 56 7.52 5.65 -4.80
CA SER A 56 8.42 4.74 -4.09
C SER A 56 7.80 3.33 -3.93
N ALA A 57 6.54 3.25 -3.49
CA ALA A 57 5.86 1.99 -3.23
C ALA A 57 5.63 1.15 -4.50
N MET A 58 5.42 1.79 -5.66
CA MET A 58 5.19 1.10 -6.93
C MET A 58 6.34 0.14 -7.27
N PHE A 59 7.59 0.56 -7.12
CA PHE A 59 8.74 -0.27 -7.46
C PHE A 59 8.89 -1.49 -6.53
N GLY A 60 8.70 -1.31 -5.22
CA GLY A 60 8.70 -2.42 -4.27
C GLY A 60 7.52 -3.38 -4.48
N THR A 61 6.33 -2.83 -4.77
CA THR A 61 5.16 -3.65 -5.12
C THR A 61 5.39 -4.43 -6.42
N ALA A 62 6.02 -3.82 -7.44
CA ALA A 62 6.38 -4.51 -8.68
C ALA A 62 7.36 -5.67 -8.43
N ALA A 63 8.41 -5.45 -7.62
CA ALA A 63 9.36 -6.48 -7.25
C ALA A 63 8.69 -7.65 -6.50
N SER A 64 7.75 -7.34 -5.59
CA SER A 64 6.97 -8.34 -4.85
C SER A 64 6.02 -9.09 -5.76
N ALA A 65 5.24 -8.37 -6.59
CA ALA A 65 4.27 -8.96 -7.53
C ALA A 65 4.96 -9.94 -8.49
N TRP A 66 6.11 -9.54 -9.04
CA TRP A 66 6.94 -10.39 -9.91
C TRP A 66 7.36 -11.69 -9.22
N ARG A 67 7.88 -11.60 -7.99
CA ARG A 67 8.33 -12.78 -7.23
C ARG A 67 7.17 -13.70 -6.87
N TYR A 68 6.06 -13.15 -6.38
CA TYR A 68 4.87 -13.92 -6.06
C TYR A 68 4.27 -14.59 -7.30
N ALA A 69 4.16 -13.87 -8.43
CA ALA A 69 3.60 -14.42 -9.67
C ALA A 69 4.43 -15.58 -10.24
N ARG A 70 5.74 -15.60 -10.00
CA ARG A 70 6.61 -16.71 -10.41
C ARG A 70 6.58 -17.92 -9.47
N THR A 71 6.22 -17.71 -8.21
CA THR A 71 6.34 -18.75 -7.16
C THR A 71 5.00 -19.32 -6.76
N VAL A 72 3.93 -18.52 -6.82
CA VAL A 72 2.61 -18.85 -6.27
C VAL A 72 1.57 -18.89 -7.37
N ARG A 73 0.85 -20.02 -7.49
CA ARG A 73 -0.27 -20.15 -8.42
C ARG A 73 -1.54 -19.59 -7.78
N PHE A 74 -2.21 -18.68 -8.45
CA PHE A 74 -3.50 -18.09 -8.03
C PHE A 74 -4.45 -17.93 -9.22
N PRO A 75 -5.78 -17.78 -9.01
CA PRO A 75 -6.75 -17.70 -10.10
C PRO A 75 -6.66 -16.35 -10.80
N TRP A 76 -6.12 -16.32 -12.01
CA TRP A 76 -5.92 -15.08 -12.79
C TRP A 76 -7.21 -14.37 -13.19
N ARG A 77 -8.30 -15.13 -13.47
CA ARG A 77 -9.57 -14.52 -13.93
C ARG A 77 -10.09 -13.46 -12.94
N PRO A 78 -10.43 -13.77 -11.67
CA PRO A 78 -10.93 -12.75 -10.75
C PRO A 78 -9.87 -11.66 -10.45
N VAL A 79 -8.59 -11.99 -10.46
CA VAL A 79 -7.51 -11.01 -10.26
C VAL A 79 -7.50 -9.99 -11.39
N LEU A 80 -7.62 -10.43 -12.65
CA LEU A 80 -7.64 -9.53 -13.81
C LEU A 80 -8.86 -8.58 -13.77
N TYR A 81 -10.06 -9.10 -13.45
CA TYR A 81 -11.26 -8.27 -13.31
C TYR A 81 -11.11 -7.24 -12.20
N ALA A 82 -10.60 -7.65 -11.03
CA ALA A 82 -10.29 -6.73 -9.93
C ALA A 82 -9.24 -5.69 -10.35
N THR A 83 -8.20 -6.10 -11.08
CA THR A 83 -7.10 -5.23 -11.53
C THR A 83 -7.58 -4.13 -12.47
N VAL A 84 -8.40 -4.47 -13.48
CA VAL A 84 -8.95 -3.49 -14.44
C VAL A 84 -9.83 -2.46 -13.72
N ALA A 85 -10.76 -2.93 -12.89
CA ALA A 85 -11.60 -2.03 -12.11
C ALA A 85 -10.77 -1.17 -11.14
N ALA A 86 -9.81 -1.78 -10.43
CA ALA A 86 -8.95 -1.09 -9.49
C ALA A 86 -8.08 -0.03 -10.16
N PHE A 87 -7.54 -0.28 -11.33
CA PHE A 87 -6.79 0.70 -12.11
C PHE A 87 -7.64 1.94 -12.41
N THR A 88 -8.82 1.74 -13.02
CA THR A 88 -9.73 2.85 -13.40
C THR A 88 -10.13 3.68 -12.19
N PHE A 89 -10.58 3.02 -11.13
CA PHE A 89 -11.06 3.72 -9.94
C PHE A 89 -9.93 4.32 -9.10
N SER A 90 -8.71 3.77 -9.14
CA SER A 90 -7.55 4.39 -8.49
C SER A 90 -7.13 5.70 -9.16
N PHE A 91 -7.20 5.78 -10.47
CA PHE A 91 -7.00 7.05 -11.18
C PHE A 91 -8.02 8.10 -10.73
N LEU A 92 -9.30 7.72 -10.64
CA LEU A 92 -10.37 8.61 -10.14
C LEU A 92 -10.14 9.03 -8.67
N GLY A 93 -9.68 8.11 -7.82
CA GLY A 93 -9.33 8.41 -6.43
C GLY A 93 -8.19 9.41 -6.30
N ALA A 94 -7.13 9.24 -7.11
CA ALA A 94 -5.99 10.16 -7.14
C ALA A 94 -6.39 11.56 -7.62
N THR A 95 -7.24 11.63 -8.63
CA THR A 95 -7.82 12.90 -9.09
C THR A 95 -8.66 13.54 -7.99
N ALA A 96 -9.53 12.77 -7.34
CA ALA A 96 -10.43 13.29 -6.31
C ALA A 96 -9.67 13.91 -5.12
N VAL A 97 -8.63 13.24 -4.60
CA VAL A 97 -7.84 13.79 -3.47
C VAL A 97 -7.07 15.06 -3.87
N SER A 98 -6.65 15.17 -5.13
CA SER A 98 -5.94 16.34 -5.62
C SER A 98 -6.82 17.59 -5.76
N LEU A 99 -8.13 17.41 -5.89
CA LEU A 99 -9.12 18.49 -5.93
C LEU A 99 -9.55 18.97 -4.53
N MET A 100 -9.17 18.23 -3.47
CA MET A 100 -9.57 18.60 -2.10
C MET A 100 -8.74 19.79 -1.57
N PRO A 101 -9.35 20.64 -0.72
CA PRO A 101 -8.62 21.68 -0.01
C PRO A 101 -7.50 21.08 0.86
N LYS A 102 -6.29 21.63 0.78
CA LYS A 102 -5.10 21.13 1.50
C LYS A 102 -5.33 20.99 3.01
N GLN A 103 -6.14 21.89 3.59
CA GLN A 103 -6.47 21.90 5.02
C GLN A 103 -7.32 20.68 5.45
N ALA A 104 -8.15 20.15 4.54
CA ALA A 104 -9.01 18.99 4.82
C ALA A 104 -8.27 17.64 4.65
N VAL A 105 -7.24 17.61 3.78
CA VAL A 105 -6.56 16.34 3.43
C VAL A 105 -5.80 15.76 4.62
N ARG A 106 -5.05 16.58 5.38
CA ARG A 106 -4.24 16.09 6.52
C ARG A 106 -5.08 15.46 7.63
N PRO A 107 -6.10 16.13 8.20
CA PRO A 107 -6.93 15.51 9.24
C PRO A 107 -7.69 14.27 8.71
N LEU A 108 -8.13 14.30 7.44
CA LEU A 108 -8.76 13.13 6.83
C LEU A 108 -7.79 11.94 6.76
N ILE A 109 -6.55 12.15 6.34
CA ILE A 109 -5.52 11.12 6.30
C ILE A 109 -5.28 10.55 7.70
N LEU A 110 -5.19 11.38 8.73
CA LEU A 110 -5.02 10.91 10.11
C LEU A 110 -6.20 10.03 10.56
N VAL A 111 -7.42 10.46 10.32
CA VAL A 111 -8.64 9.67 10.64
C VAL A 111 -8.59 8.31 9.93
N LEU A 112 -8.25 8.29 8.65
CA LEU A 112 -8.16 7.05 7.88
C LEU A 112 -7.02 6.14 8.36
N LEU A 113 -5.87 6.70 8.76
CA LEU A 113 -4.75 5.94 9.35
C LEU A 113 -5.15 5.31 10.68
N VAL A 114 -5.82 6.06 11.57
CA VAL A 114 -6.33 5.55 12.85
C VAL A 114 -7.36 4.45 12.61
N ALA A 115 -8.31 4.65 11.71
CA ALA A 115 -9.30 3.64 11.35
C ALA A 115 -8.64 2.35 10.84
N MET A 116 -7.61 2.48 9.99
CA MET A 116 -6.85 1.34 9.49
C MET A 116 -6.04 0.64 10.56
N LEU A 117 -5.45 1.37 11.50
CA LEU A 117 -4.77 0.79 12.64
C LEU A 117 -5.74 -0.04 13.48
N ILE A 118 -6.89 0.53 13.85
CA ILE A 118 -7.94 -0.15 14.62
C ILE A 118 -8.39 -1.42 13.88
N TYR A 119 -8.67 -1.33 12.58
CA TYR A 119 -9.04 -2.48 11.76
C TYR A 119 -7.96 -3.58 11.80
N THR A 120 -6.69 -3.22 11.69
CA THR A 120 -5.56 -4.16 11.69
C THR A 120 -5.37 -4.84 13.05
N LEU A 121 -5.64 -4.11 14.16
CA LEU A 121 -5.57 -4.64 15.52
C LEU A 121 -6.69 -5.65 15.81
N ILE A 122 -7.92 -5.37 15.33
CA ILE A 122 -9.09 -6.22 15.57
C ILE A 122 -9.01 -7.51 14.74
N LYS A 123 -8.50 -7.44 13.52
CA LYS A 123 -8.43 -8.59 12.61
C LYS A 123 -7.19 -9.44 12.88
N LYS A 124 -7.37 -10.52 13.67
CA LYS A 124 -6.28 -11.44 14.07
C LYS A 124 -6.07 -12.62 13.12
N ASP A 125 -7.11 -13.10 12.41
CA ASP A 125 -7.05 -14.33 11.63
C ASP A 125 -7.03 -14.07 10.13
N PHE A 126 -5.94 -14.46 9.49
CA PHE A 126 -5.77 -14.43 8.04
C PHE A 126 -5.61 -15.85 7.49
N GLY A 127 -6.69 -16.39 6.92
CA GLY A 127 -6.69 -17.49 5.94
C GLY A 127 -5.74 -18.65 6.17
N ALA A 128 -6.00 -19.48 7.22
CA ALA A 128 -5.19 -20.67 7.49
C ALA A 128 -5.46 -21.81 6.49
N LEU A 129 -6.64 -21.87 5.88
CA LEU A 129 -7.06 -22.98 5.02
C LEU A 129 -7.43 -22.47 3.61
N HIS A 130 -6.85 -23.12 2.60
CA HIS A 130 -7.21 -22.89 1.21
C HIS A 130 -8.52 -23.64 0.87
N ARG A 131 -9.62 -22.90 0.69
CA ARG A 131 -10.92 -23.44 0.25
C ARG A 131 -11.40 -22.66 -0.97
N PRO A 132 -10.82 -22.87 -2.17
CA PRO A 132 -11.12 -22.09 -3.36
C PRO A 132 -12.59 -22.29 -3.76
N ARG A 133 -13.25 -21.18 -4.05
CA ARG A 133 -14.61 -21.16 -4.57
C ARG A 133 -14.61 -21.35 -6.09
N ARG A 134 -15.67 -21.94 -6.62
CA ARG A 134 -15.87 -21.98 -8.09
C ARG A 134 -16.06 -20.57 -8.61
N ILE A 135 -15.34 -20.23 -9.67
CA ILE A 135 -15.36 -18.88 -10.27
C ILE A 135 -16.46 -18.85 -11.33
N GLY A 136 -17.59 -18.25 -10.97
CA GLY A 136 -18.72 -17.97 -11.85
C GLY A 136 -18.91 -16.48 -12.09
N ARG A 137 -20.05 -16.11 -12.69
CA ARG A 137 -20.39 -14.69 -12.96
C ARG A 137 -20.46 -13.84 -11.68
N ARG A 138 -20.97 -14.42 -10.59
CA ARG A 138 -21.08 -13.74 -9.29
C ARG A 138 -19.72 -13.38 -8.70
N GLU A 139 -18.77 -14.31 -8.75
CA GLU A 139 -17.41 -14.10 -8.27
C GLU A 139 -16.69 -13.02 -9.10
N LEU A 140 -16.90 -12.99 -10.42
CA LEU A 140 -16.34 -11.96 -11.29
C LEU A 140 -16.94 -10.58 -11.01
N ALA A 141 -18.25 -10.50 -10.76
CA ALA A 141 -18.91 -9.26 -10.34
C ALA A 141 -18.38 -8.78 -8.98
N THR A 142 -18.16 -9.71 -8.04
CA THR A 142 -17.53 -9.40 -6.73
C THR A 142 -16.10 -8.89 -6.92
N ALA A 143 -15.32 -9.47 -7.84
CA ALA A 143 -13.97 -9.00 -8.14
C ALA A 143 -13.96 -7.57 -8.70
N LEU A 144 -14.89 -7.25 -9.62
CA LEU A 144 -15.06 -5.89 -10.15
C LEU A 144 -15.43 -4.89 -9.06
N ALA A 145 -16.44 -5.21 -8.23
CA ALA A 145 -16.89 -4.33 -7.16
C ALA A 145 -15.80 -4.10 -6.10
N MET A 146 -15.10 -5.18 -5.70
CA MET A 146 -13.95 -5.12 -4.81
C MET A 146 -12.82 -4.27 -5.40
N GLY A 147 -12.49 -4.51 -6.67
CA GLY A 147 -11.47 -3.76 -7.39
C GLY A 147 -11.81 -2.27 -7.47
N ALA A 148 -13.05 -1.92 -7.81
CA ALA A 148 -13.51 -0.55 -7.87
C ALA A 148 -13.42 0.16 -6.51
N ALA A 149 -13.98 -0.43 -5.46
CA ALA A 149 -14.00 0.16 -4.13
C ALA A 149 -12.58 0.32 -3.55
N ILE A 150 -11.77 -0.73 -3.60
CA ILE A 150 -10.40 -0.68 -3.09
C ILE A 150 -9.49 0.15 -3.99
N GLY A 151 -9.71 0.12 -5.31
CA GLY A 151 -8.97 0.97 -6.24
C GLY A 151 -9.18 2.45 -5.96
N PHE A 152 -10.44 2.89 -5.81
CA PHE A 152 -10.74 4.28 -5.45
C PHE A 152 -10.09 4.66 -4.11
N TYR A 153 -10.25 3.83 -3.09
CA TYR A 153 -9.60 4.02 -1.79
C TYR A 153 -8.08 4.14 -1.92
N ASP A 154 -7.45 3.28 -2.72
CA ASP A 154 -6.00 3.28 -2.89
C ASP A 154 -5.48 4.51 -3.64
N GLY A 155 -6.18 4.95 -4.67
CA GLY A 155 -5.85 6.19 -5.39
C GLY A 155 -6.03 7.43 -4.54
N PHE A 156 -7.11 7.46 -3.75
CA PHE A 156 -7.45 8.56 -2.87
C PHE A 156 -6.52 8.67 -1.66
N PHE A 157 -6.15 7.54 -1.05
CA PHE A 157 -5.40 7.49 0.19
C PHE A 157 -4.28 6.44 0.17
N GLY A 158 -4.59 5.15 0.09
CA GLY A 158 -3.69 4.03 -0.17
C GLY A 158 -3.21 3.20 1.02
N PRO A 159 -2.93 3.74 2.22
CA PRO A 159 -2.40 2.93 3.30
C PRO A 159 -3.30 1.75 3.68
N GLY A 160 -2.69 0.55 3.76
CA GLY A 160 -3.43 -0.68 4.11
C GLY A 160 -4.14 -1.38 2.95
N THR A 161 -4.13 -0.83 1.74
CA THR A 161 -4.74 -1.42 0.54
C THR A 161 -4.35 -2.88 0.35
N GLY A 162 -3.06 -3.21 0.49
CA GLY A 162 -2.57 -4.58 0.38
C GLY A 162 -3.23 -5.51 1.38
N SER A 163 -3.36 -5.10 2.65
CA SER A 163 -4.02 -5.89 3.69
C SER A 163 -5.52 -6.08 3.42
N PHE A 164 -6.21 -5.03 2.94
CA PHE A 164 -7.61 -5.14 2.53
C PHE A 164 -7.79 -6.12 1.37
N LEU A 165 -6.98 -6.01 0.33
CA LEU A 165 -7.03 -6.91 -0.81
C LEU A 165 -6.78 -8.36 -0.38
N ILE A 166 -5.77 -8.62 0.45
CA ILE A 166 -5.50 -9.96 1.00
C ILE A 166 -6.73 -10.49 1.72
N PHE A 167 -7.30 -9.71 2.63
CA PHE A 167 -8.50 -10.09 3.36
C PHE A 167 -9.67 -10.41 2.44
N LEU A 168 -9.95 -9.57 1.44
CA LEU A 168 -11.07 -9.75 0.52
C LEU A 168 -10.87 -10.98 -0.39
N PHE A 169 -9.65 -11.24 -0.85
CA PHE A 169 -9.34 -12.45 -1.61
C PHE A 169 -9.51 -13.73 -0.76
N ILE A 170 -9.12 -13.70 0.52
CA ILE A 170 -9.39 -14.80 1.44
C ILE A 170 -10.90 -14.99 1.64
N ARG A 171 -11.60 -13.89 1.94
CA ARG A 171 -13.03 -13.94 2.33
C ARG A 171 -13.96 -14.32 1.19
N PHE A 172 -13.73 -13.77 -0.01
CA PHE A 172 -14.65 -13.95 -1.14
C PHE A 172 -14.24 -15.08 -2.08
N PHE A 173 -12.94 -15.36 -2.21
CA PHE A 173 -12.43 -16.36 -3.15
C PHE A 173 -11.88 -17.62 -2.45
N GLY A 174 -11.78 -17.62 -1.12
CA GLY A 174 -11.32 -18.76 -0.33
C GLY A 174 -9.83 -19.09 -0.53
N LEU A 175 -9.02 -18.09 -0.90
CA LEU A 175 -7.58 -18.24 -1.05
C LEU A 175 -6.92 -18.34 0.33
N ASP A 176 -5.83 -19.11 0.42
CA ASP A 176 -4.93 -19.01 1.57
C ASP A 176 -4.17 -17.67 1.56
N PHE A 177 -3.51 -17.35 2.67
CA PHE A 177 -2.79 -16.09 2.84
C PHE A 177 -1.76 -15.83 1.72
N LEU A 178 -1.01 -16.85 1.31
CA LEU A 178 0.06 -16.68 0.33
C LEU A 178 -0.49 -16.40 -1.08
N ARG A 179 -1.54 -17.15 -1.49
CA ARG A 179 -2.22 -16.92 -2.78
C ARG A 179 -2.96 -15.59 -2.80
N ALA A 180 -3.60 -15.23 -1.70
CA ALA A 180 -4.25 -13.93 -1.55
C ALA A 180 -3.24 -12.78 -1.60
N SER A 181 -2.06 -12.93 -0.97
CA SER A 181 -0.97 -11.95 -1.05
C SER A 181 -0.46 -11.78 -2.48
N ALA A 182 -0.27 -12.88 -3.20
CA ALA A 182 0.15 -12.83 -4.61
C ALA A 182 -0.87 -12.09 -5.48
N ALA A 183 -2.16 -12.42 -5.36
CA ALA A 183 -3.26 -11.76 -6.07
C ALA A 183 -3.35 -10.27 -5.71
N ALA A 184 -3.26 -9.95 -4.41
CA ALA A 184 -3.31 -8.58 -3.92
C ALA A 184 -2.17 -7.71 -4.46
N LYS A 185 -0.96 -8.26 -4.63
CA LYS A 185 0.18 -7.51 -5.18
C LYS A 185 -0.01 -7.14 -6.64
N VAL A 186 -0.65 -7.99 -7.45
CA VAL A 186 -0.97 -7.67 -8.84
C VAL A 186 -1.96 -6.50 -8.91
N VAL A 187 -3.05 -6.55 -8.12
CA VAL A 187 -4.04 -5.48 -8.07
C VAL A 187 -3.42 -4.20 -7.52
N ASN A 188 -2.64 -4.28 -6.44
CA ASN A 188 -2.00 -3.11 -5.83
C ASN A 188 -0.93 -2.46 -6.72
N LEU A 189 -0.23 -3.24 -7.55
CA LEU A 189 0.67 -2.68 -8.56
C LEU A 189 -0.12 -1.84 -9.57
N ALA A 190 -1.25 -2.34 -10.04
CA ALA A 190 -2.09 -1.62 -10.99
C ALA A 190 -2.67 -0.33 -10.40
N THR A 191 -3.10 -0.35 -9.13
CA THR A 191 -3.59 0.87 -8.47
C THR A 191 -2.48 1.91 -8.26
N ASN A 192 -1.27 1.49 -7.90
CA ASN A 192 -0.12 2.40 -7.81
C ASN A 192 0.25 3.00 -9.16
N LEU A 193 0.25 2.19 -10.24
CA LEU A 193 0.47 2.69 -11.61
C LEU A 193 -0.59 3.69 -12.03
N ALA A 194 -1.86 3.41 -11.75
CA ALA A 194 -2.97 4.30 -12.07
C ALA A 194 -2.89 5.64 -11.33
N ALA A 195 -2.65 5.61 -10.02
CA ALA A 195 -2.47 6.83 -9.24
C ALA A 195 -1.25 7.63 -9.72
N LEU A 196 -0.15 6.95 -10.04
CA LEU A 196 1.06 7.58 -10.52
C LEU A 196 0.89 8.18 -11.93
N SER A 197 0.06 7.58 -12.80
CA SER A 197 -0.26 8.15 -14.11
C SER A 197 -0.99 9.50 -14.01
N PHE A 198 -1.57 9.81 -12.86
CA PHE A 198 -2.09 11.13 -12.51
C PHE A 198 -1.04 12.01 -11.80
N PHE A 199 -0.43 11.54 -10.70
CA PHE A 199 0.45 12.36 -9.85
C PHE A 199 1.73 12.78 -10.56
N LEU A 200 2.34 11.92 -11.38
CA LEU A 200 3.62 12.21 -12.02
C LEU A 200 3.53 13.31 -13.08
N PRO A 201 2.59 13.26 -14.06
CA PRO A 201 2.42 14.35 -15.02
C PRO A 201 1.95 15.66 -14.38
N SER A 202 1.22 15.57 -13.26
CA SER A 202 0.77 16.76 -12.49
C SER A 202 1.87 17.40 -11.66
N GLY A 203 3.13 16.93 -11.73
CA GLY A 203 4.24 17.47 -10.93
C GLY A 203 4.12 17.17 -9.43
N GLN A 204 3.29 16.23 -9.03
CA GLN A 204 3.00 15.90 -7.63
C GLN A 204 3.87 14.74 -7.12
N VAL A 205 5.13 14.68 -7.54
CA VAL A 205 6.11 13.68 -7.10
C VAL A 205 7.45 14.35 -6.87
N MET A 206 8.01 14.21 -5.67
CA MET A 206 9.35 14.67 -5.32
C MET A 206 10.38 13.61 -5.76
N LEU A 207 10.83 13.66 -7.02
CA LEU A 207 11.73 12.64 -7.58
C LEU A 207 13.07 12.53 -6.84
N ALA A 208 13.63 13.65 -6.35
CA ALA A 208 14.88 13.66 -5.59
C ALA A 208 14.80 12.81 -4.31
N ILE A 209 13.64 12.71 -3.69
CA ILE A 209 13.36 11.87 -2.52
C ILE A 209 12.81 10.50 -2.95
N GLY A 210 11.91 10.50 -3.91
CA GLY A 210 11.18 9.31 -4.36
C GLY A 210 12.08 8.23 -4.95
N ILE A 211 13.12 8.61 -5.73
CA ILE A 211 14.04 7.66 -6.36
C ILE A 211 14.88 6.90 -5.31
N PRO A 212 15.58 7.55 -4.38
CA PRO A 212 16.30 6.83 -3.32
C PRO A 212 15.37 5.97 -2.46
N MET A 213 14.18 6.50 -2.11
CA MET A 213 13.18 5.74 -1.37
C MET A 213 12.68 4.51 -2.15
N ALA A 214 12.54 4.61 -3.47
CA ALA A 214 12.14 3.48 -4.31
C ALA A 214 13.18 2.35 -4.26
N VAL A 215 14.48 2.69 -4.32
CA VAL A 215 15.56 1.71 -4.19
C VAL A 215 15.52 1.01 -2.83
N ALA A 216 15.38 1.77 -1.74
CA ALA A 216 15.26 1.23 -0.40
C ALA A 216 14.00 0.36 -0.25
N ASN A 217 12.86 0.81 -0.80
CA ASN A 217 11.60 0.08 -0.77
C ASN A 217 11.69 -1.25 -1.54
N VAL A 218 12.35 -1.29 -2.71
CA VAL A 218 12.63 -2.53 -3.46
C VAL A 218 13.48 -3.49 -2.63
N ALA A 219 14.54 -3.01 -1.99
CA ALA A 219 15.38 -3.85 -1.12
C ALA A 219 14.57 -4.47 0.02
N GLY A 220 13.74 -3.66 0.69
CA GLY A 220 12.81 -4.13 1.71
C GLY A 220 11.80 -5.14 1.16
N ALA A 221 11.19 -4.85 0.01
CA ALA A 221 10.21 -5.73 -0.64
C ALA A 221 10.79 -7.09 -1.02
N VAL A 222 12.03 -7.11 -1.50
CA VAL A 222 12.77 -8.35 -1.79
C VAL A 222 12.98 -9.18 -0.52
N ALA A 223 13.39 -8.55 0.57
CA ALA A 223 13.56 -9.21 1.88
C ALA A 223 12.23 -9.72 2.42
N GLY A 224 11.19 -8.87 2.44
CA GLY A 224 9.86 -9.19 2.93
C GLY A 224 9.19 -10.33 2.16
N THR A 225 9.31 -10.34 0.83
CA THR A 225 8.78 -11.44 0.00
C THR A 225 9.48 -12.77 0.32
N ARG A 226 10.82 -12.75 0.48
CA ARG A 226 11.57 -13.97 0.87
C ARG A 226 11.13 -14.51 2.22
N MET A 227 10.93 -13.61 3.21
CA MET A 227 10.46 -14.00 4.54
C MET A 227 9.03 -14.55 4.50
N ALA A 228 8.12 -13.93 3.75
CA ALA A 228 6.74 -14.39 3.60
C ALA A 228 6.68 -15.78 2.94
N LEU A 229 7.46 -16.01 1.89
CA LEU A 229 7.53 -17.31 1.21
C LEU A 229 8.11 -18.42 2.12
N ARG A 230 8.90 -18.08 3.14
CA ARG A 230 9.46 -19.00 4.13
C ARG A 230 8.58 -19.15 5.39
N GLY A 231 7.39 -18.53 5.43
CA GLY A 231 6.48 -18.62 6.58
C GLY A 231 6.77 -17.68 7.75
N GLY A 232 7.68 -16.68 7.58
CA GLY A 232 8.10 -15.72 8.63
C GLY A 232 7.15 -14.55 8.89
N THR A 233 5.88 -14.65 8.49
CA THR A 233 4.87 -13.57 8.59
C THR A 233 4.52 -13.08 10.00
N PRO A 234 4.51 -13.90 11.08
CA PRO A 234 4.11 -13.43 12.42
C PRO A 234 5.03 -12.35 13.00
N LEU A 235 6.35 -12.48 12.83
CA LEU A 235 7.33 -11.51 13.31
C LEU A 235 7.16 -10.15 12.60
N ILE A 236 7.00 -10.19 11.27
CA ILE A 236 6.84 -8.97 10.47
C ILE A 236 5.56 -8.25 10.88
N ARG A 237 4.47 -8.97 11.13
CA ARG A 237 3.22 -8.40 11.61
C ARG A 237 3.38 -7.68 12.95
N LYS A 238 4.12 -8.27 13.89
CA LYS A 238 4.39 -7.64 15.20
C LYS A 238 5.18 -6.33 15.05
N LEU A 239 6.25 -6.35 14.26
CA LEU A 239 7.06 -5.16 13.97
C LEU A 239 6.23 -4.06 13.28
N PHE A 240 5.40 -4.45 12.31
CA PHE A 240 4.48 -3.54 11.63
C PHE A 240 3.56 -2.82 12.61
N LEU A 241 2.88 -3.54 13.50
CA LEU A 241 1.96 -2.94 14.46
C LEU A 241 2.65 -1.93 15.38
N VAL A 242 3.84 -2.26 15.90
CA VAL A 242 4.61 -1.35 16.76
C VAL A 242 4.98 -0.07 16.00
N LEU A 243 5.50 -0.19 14.78
CA LEU A 243 5.90 0.97 13.98
C LEU A 243 4.71 1.86 13.62
N VAL A 244 3.59 1.27 13.22
CA VAL A 244 2.39 2.04 12.86
C VAL A 244 1.84 2.81 14.06
N ILE A 245 1.80 2.20 15.25
CA ILE A 245 1.36 2.88 16.47
C ILE A 245 2.25 4.09 16.78
N VAL A 246 3.57 3.93 16.72
CA VAL A 246 4.54 5.01 16.98
C VAL A 246 4.39 6.15 15.99
N LEU A 247 4.30 5.84 14.67
CA LEU A 247 4.20 6.85 13.62
C LEU A 247 2.87 7.60 13.64
N ILE A 248 1.76 6.91 13.89
CA ILE A 248 0.44 7.55 14.03
C ILE A 248 0.40 8.41 15.30
N GLY A 249 0.98 7.93 16.39
CA GLY A 249 1.09 8.71 17.63
C GLY A 249 1.87 10.01 17.42
N LYS A 250 3.02 9.94 16.73
CA LYS A 250 3.81 11.13 16.38
C LYS A 250 3.01 12.08 15.49
N MET A 251 2.37 11.60 14.44
CA MET A 251 1.57 12.44 13.53
C MET A 251 0.38 13.10 14.25
N GLY A 252 -0.25 12.39 15.20
CA GLY A 252 -1.30 12.95 16.04
C GLY A 252 -0.78 14.05 16.95
N TRP A 253 0.38 13.85 17.55
CA TRP A 253 1.04 14.86 18.38
C TRP A 253 1.37 16.14 17.59
N ASP A 254 1.97 15.98 16.40
CA ASP A 254 2.35 17.09 15.51
C ASP A 254 1.13 17.87 14.94
N LEU A 255 -0.08 17.29 15.01
CA LEU A 255 -1.32 17.95 14.59
C LEU A 255 -2.00 18.75 15.71
N LEU A 256 -1.71 18.40 16.98
CA LEU A 256 -2.30 19.02 18.17
C LEU A 256 -1.43 20.16 18.71
N HIS A 257 -0.15 20.23 18.33
CA HIS A 257 0.84 21.21 18.78
C HIS A 257 1.50 21.92 17.60
#